data_f86df2085c75ef7c80e0543859bec752
#
_entry.id   f86df2085c75ef7c80e0543859bec752
#
_cell.length_a   1.000
_cell.length_b   1.000
_cell.length_c   1.000
_cell.angle_alpha   90.00
_cell.angle_beta   90.00
_cell.angle_gamma   90.00
#
_symmetry.space_group_name_H-M   'P 1'
#
loop_
_entity.id
_entity.type
_entity.pdbx_description
1 polymer ?
#
loop_
_entity_poly.entity_id
_entity_poly.type
_entity_poly.pdbx_seq_one_letter_code
_entity_poly.pdbx_strand_id
1 'polypeptide(L)'
;MADGASLSVRGLVIAPGASPMTQTIAPGEIVGLAGLDGHGQERFLKVLAGLERPAGGEVTVEAPTGARAITNFRKAVAGGIAYLPRDRRTTGIFPTQSVLDNFAVSTLSRDMRFGLLSFAARRQRYERYRDRLSIIAPRPDAPITTLSGGNQQKVLLARALALEPAILLLNDPTRGVDVATRHVLYDVFRGLAADGMALVILSSEIEEILLLCHRVLVFREQQVAAEITGDEMKSDTVIAAMFGRAA
;
A
#
# COMPACT_ATOMS: atom_id res chain seq x y z
N MET A 1 -3.53 3.88 -17.24
CA MET A 1 -2.83 4.17 -15.97
C MET A 1 -3.28 5.54 -15.54
N ALA A 2 -3.48 5.80 -14.25
CA ALA A 2 -3.89 7.13 -13.78
C ALA A 2 -2.68 8.06 -13.91
N ASP A 3 -2.72 8.95 -14.90
CA ASP A 3 -1.64 9.88 -15.18
C ASP A 3 -1.41 10.82 -13.99
N GLY A 4 -0.28 10.62 -13.29
CA GLY A 4 0.33 11.63 -12.45
C GLY A 4 -0.45 12.10 -11.23
N ALA A 5 -1.19 11.22 -10.54
CA ALA A 5 -1.86 11.62 -9.30
C ALA A 5 -0.88 11.66 -8.13
N SER A 6 -0.89 12.74 -7.34
CA SER A 6 -0.17 12.88 -6.08
C SER A 6 -1.11 12.77 -4.89
N LEU A 7 -0.56 12.39 -3.73
CA LEU A 7 -1.27 12.39 -2.46
C LEU A 7 -0.80 13.58 -1.62
N SER A 8 -1.71 14.50 -1.33
CA SER A 8 -1.46 15.70 -0.53
C SER A 8 -2.03 15.55 0.87
N VAL A 9 -1.24 15.86 1.87
CA VAL A 9 -1.57 15.85 3.29
C VAL A 9 -1.33 17.26 3.82
N ARG A 10 -2.37 17.94 4.29
CA ARG A 10 -2.28 19.35 4.72
C ARG A 10 -2.72 19.52 6.18
N GLY A 11 -1.80 19.97 7.02
CA GLY A 11 -2.07 20.21 8.43
C GLY A 11 -2.66 19.03 9.17
N LEU A 12 -2.29 17.80 8.76
CA LEU A 12 -2.87 16.56 9.28
C LEU A 12 -2.44 16.32 10.72
N VAL A 13 -3.40 16.16 11.60
CA VAL A 13 -3.24 15.76 12.99
C VAL A 13 -3.80 14.36 13.14
N ILE A 14 -2.95 13.34 13.25
CA ILE A 14 -3.37 11.93 13.28
C ILE A 14 -3.96 11.50 14.63
N ALA A 15 -3.56 12.16 15.73
CA ALA A 15 -4.06 11.89 17.08
C ALA A 15 -4.25 13.19 17.85
N PRO A 16 -5.18 13.27 18.84
CA PRO A 16 -5.30 14.41 19.72
C PRO A 16 -3.96 14.73 20.40
N GLY A 17 -3.55 16.01 20.36
CA GLY A 17 -2.29 16.48 20.94
C GLY A 17 -1.04 16.29 20.06
N ALA A 18 -1.15 15.60 18.92
CA ALA A 18 -0.04 15.52 17.97
C ALA A 18 0.13 16.83 17.18
N SER A 19 1.36 17.11 16.74
CA SER A 19 1.64 18.25 15.87
C SER A 19 1.06 18.05 14.47
N PRO A 20 0.56 19.13 13.82
CA PRO A 20 0.11 19.05 12.45
C PRO A 20 1.27 18.78 11.49
N MET A 21 1.06 17.91 10.50
CA MET A 21 2.02 17.60 9.45
C MET A 21 1.50 17.94 8.08
N THR A 22 2.39 18.34 7.18
CA THR A 22 2.09 18.57 5.77
C THR A 22 3.08 17.80 4.94
N GLN A 23 2.57 16.94 4.03
CA GLN A 23 3.36 16.06 3.20
C GLN A 23 2.74 15.96 1.81
N THR A 24 3.57 15.79 0.81
CA THR A 24 3.13 15.46 -0.55
C THR A 24 3.88 14.24 -1.03
N ILE A 25 3.18 13.24 -1.52
CA ILE A 25 3.76 12.06 -2.17
C ILE A 25 3.53 12.22 -3.67
N ALA A 26 4.64 12.36 -4.39
CA ALA A 26 4.62 12.62 -5.84
C ALA A 26 4.33 11.34 -6.66
N PRO A 27 3.84 11.46 -7.89
CA PRO A 27 3.76 10.32 -8.81
C PRO A 27 5.14 9.69 -9.01
N GLY A 28 5.20 8.36 -8.95
CA GLY A 28 6.45 7.62 -9.07
C GLY A 28 7.33 7.62 -7.82
N GLU A 29 6.91 8.31 -6.77
CA GLU A 29 7.66 8.34 -5.51
C GLU A 29 7.33 7.14 -4.62
N ILE A 30 8.35 6.58 -3.97
CA ILE A 30 8.21 5.58 -2.91
C ILE A 30 8.61 6.24 -1.59
N VAL A 31 7.66 6.42 -0.68
CA VAL A 31 7.87 6.98 0.65
C VAL A 31 7.83 5.88 1.69
N GLY A 32 8.88 5.76 2.49
CA GLY A 32 8.96 4.84 3.62
C GLY A 32 8.39 5.45 4.90
N LEU A 33 7.71 4.63 5.69
CA LEU A 33 7.27 5.00 7.04
C LEU A 33 8.02 4.14 8.05
N ALA A 34 8.72 4.76 8.98
CA ALA A 34 9.43 4.10 10.06
C ALA A 34 8.98 4.64 11.42
N GLY A 35 9.14 3.84 12.48
CA GLY A 35 8.79 4.23 13.85
C GLY A 35 8.66 3.01 14.73
N LEU A 36 8.77 3.19 16.04
CA LEU A 36 8.48 2.12 17.01
C LEU A 36 6.97 1.81 17.01
N ASP A 37 6.61 0.60 17.44
CA ASP A 37 5.22 0.19 17.48
C ASP A 37 4.37 1.19 18.32
N GLY A 38 3.22 1.58 17.77
CA GLY A 38 2.36 2.57 18.40
C GLY A 38 2.75 4.04 18.21
N HIS A 39 3.84 4.37 17.50
CA HIS A 39 4.30 5.77 17.31
C HIS A 39 3.56 6.56 16.23
N GLY A 40 2.55 5.95 15.56
CA GLY A 40 1.63 6.67 14.68
C GLY A 40 1.76 6.36 13.19
N GLN A 41 2.84 5.71 12.74
CA GLN A 41 3.07 5.39 11.33
C GLN A 41 1.97 4.51 10.72
N GLU A 42 1.49 3.51 11.46
CA GLU A 42 0.39 2.68 11.01
C GLU A 42 -0.95 3.45 10.96
N ARG A 43 -1.18 4.30 11.97
CA ARG A 43 -2.36 5.16 12.01
C ARG A 43 -2.35 6.16 10.84
N PHE A 44 -1.20 6.76 10.55
CA PHE A 44 -1.03 7.63 9.39
C PHE A 44 -1.40 6.91 8.09
N LEU A 45 -0.86 5.71 7.87
CA LEU A 45 -1.17 4.90 6.69
C LEU A 45 -2.68 4.58 6.58
N LYS A 46 -3.34 4.26 7.71
CA LYS A 46 -4.79 4.02 7.75
C LYS A 46 -5.61 5.28 7.50
N VAL A 47 -5.14 6.45 7.95
CA VAL A 47 -5.77 7.75 7.66
C VAL A 47 -5.69 8.05 6.16
N LEU A 48 -4.52 7.84 5.53
CA LEU A 48 -4.36 7.99 4.08
C LEU A 48 -5.32 7.08 3.29
N ALA A 49 -5.54 5.86 3.80
CA ALA A 49 -6.49 4.91 3.23
C ALA A 49 -7.96 5.24 3.51
N GLY A 50 -8.25 6.26 4.33
CA GLY A 50 -9.61 6.58 4.79
C GLY A 50 -10.23 5.52 5.69
N LEU A 51 -9.43 4.65 6.30
CA LEU A 51 -9.85 3.63 7.28
C LEU A 51 -10.00 4.21 8.69
N GLU A 52 -9.22 5.23 9.01
CA GLU A 52 -9.32 5.99 10.26
C GLU A 52 -9.52 7.47 9.96
N ARG A 53 -10.18 8.18 10.89
CA ARG A 53 -10.35 9.62 10.79
C ARG A 53 -9.20 10.34 11.49
N PRO A 54 -8.61 11.38 10.88
CA PRO A 54 -7.66 12.23 11.57
C PRO A 54 -8.36 13.07 12.65
N ALA A 55 -7.59 13.58 13.61
CA ALA A 55 -8.06 14.55 14.60
C ALA A 55 -8.19 15.97 14.00
N GLY A 56 -7.48 16.26 12.90
CA GLY A 56 -7.54 17.52 12.17
C GLY A 56 -6.81 17.46 10.84
N GLY A 57 -6.96 18.50 10.02
CA GLY A 57 -6.36 18.57 8.68
C GLY A 57 -7.09 17.72 7.64
N GLU A 58 -6.46 17.57 6.47
CA GLU A 58 -7.08 16.90 5.33
C GLU A 58 -6.08 16.05 4.54
N VAL A 59 -6.61 15.02 3.87
CA VAL A 59 -5.92 14.20 2.88
C VAL A 59 -6.65 14.36 1.55
N THR A 60 -5.91 14.63 0.49
CA THR A 60 -6.45 14.89 -0.85
C THR A 60 -5.64 14.13 -1.89
N VAL A 61 -6.31 13.49 -2.83
CA VAL A 61 -5.68 13.01 -4.07
C VAL A 61 -5.80 14.12 -5.11
N GLU A 62 -4.68 14.58 -5.61
CA GLU A 62 -4.58 15.58 -6.66
C GLU A 62 -4.26 14.89 -7.99
N ALA A 63 -5.18 14.95 -8.94
CA ALA A 63 -5.06 14.37 -10.26
C ALA A 63 -5.37 15.43 -11.33
N PRO A 64 -4.97 15.22 -12.59
CA PRO A 64 -5.30 16.14 -13.69
C PRO A 64 -6.80 16.42 -13.83
N THR A 65 -7.65 15.48 -13.40
CA THR A 65 -9.11 15.60 -13.38
C THR A 65 -9.67 16.38 -12.19
N GLY A 66 -8.82 16.90 -11.30
CA GLY A 66 -9.18 17.68 -10.12
C GLY A 66 -8.81 16.99 -8.80
N ALA A 67 -8.93 17.76 -7.71
CA ALA A 67 -8.63 17.33 -6.35
C ALA A 67 -9.82 16.59 -5.72
N ARG A 68 -9.54 15.51 -4.97
CA ARG A 68 -10.56 14.71 -4.26
C ARG A 68 -10.17 14.51 -2.81
N ALA A 69 -10.97 15.05 -1.89
CA ALA A 69 -10.78 14.86 -0.46
C ALA A 69 -11.10 13.42 -0.03
N ILE A 70 -10.22 12.84 0.78
CA ILE A 70 -10.34 11.49 1.32
C ILE A 70 -10.92 11.57 2.73
N THR A 71 -12.18 11.21 2.90
CA THR A 71 -12.88 11.26 4.19
C THR A 71 -13.31 9.88 4.69
N ASN A 72 -13.19 8.85 3.85
CA ASN A 72 -13.47 7.45 4.17
C ASN A 72 -12.87 6.53 3.10
N PHE A 73 -12.84 5.22 3.41
CA PHE A 73 -12.26 4.20 2.53
C PHE A 73 -12.89 4.16 1.13
N ARG A 74 -14.22 4.30 1.02
CA ARG A 74 -14.89 4.31 -0.29
C ARG A 74 -14.41 5.48 -1.16
N LYS A 75 -14.23 6.67 -0.58
CA LYS A 75 -13.68 7.84 -1.29
C LYS A 75 -12.21 7.65 -1.65
N ALA A 76 -11.43 6.98 -0.79
CA ALA A 76 -10.04 6.63 -1.09
C ALA A 76 -9.95 5.73 -2.32
N VAL A 77 -10.71 4.65 -2.36
CA VAL A 77 -10.76 3.75 -3.53
C VAL A 77 -11.25 4.48 -4.79
N ALA A 78 -12.31 5.29 -4.69
CA ALA A 78 -12.80 6.09 -5.82
C ALA A 78 -11.82 7.18 -6.25
N GLY A 79 -10.93 7.63 -5.37
CA GLY A 79 -9.81 8.54 -5.64
C GLY A 79 -8.56 7.86 -6.21
N GLY A 80 -8.60 6.54 -6.42
CA GLY A 80 -7.46 5.81 -6.98
C GLY A 80 -6.43 5.36 -5.94
N ILE A 81 -6.82 5.24 -4.65
CA ILE A 81 -5.98 4.67 -3.59
C ILE A 81 -6.33 3.20 -3.41
N ALA A 82 -5.32 2.33 -3.39
CA ALA A 82 -5.45 0.96 -2.93
C ALA A 82 -4.62 0.74 -1.66
N TYR A 83 -5.10 -0.12 -0.77
CA TYR A 83 -4.47 -0.43 0.50
C TYR A 83 -4.24 -1.94 0.64
N LEU A 84 -3.02 -2.32 1.00
CA LEU A 84 -2.63 -3.68 1.33
C LEU A 84 -2.43 -3.80 2.85
N PRO A 85 -3.25 -4.61 3.55
CA PRO A 85 -3.17 -4.72 5.01
C PRO A 85 -1.97 -5.55 5.47
N ARG A 86 -1.54 -5.30 6.71
CA ARG A 86 -0.41 -5.97 7.38
C ARG A 86 -0.64 -7.47 7.56
N ASP A 87 -1.80 -7.83 8.09
CA ASP A 87 -2.13 -9.22 8.37
C ASP A 87 -2.96 -9.83 7.25
N ARG A 88 -2.28 -10.60 6.38
CA ARG A 88 -2.97 -11.27 5.28
C ARG A 88 -3.96 -12.33 5.76
N ARG A 89 -3.68 -13.01 6.90
CA ARG A 89 -4.49 -14.16 7.34
C ARG A 89 -5.81 -13.74 7.96
N THR A 90 -5.82 -12.66 8.74
CA THR A 90 -7.00 -12.20 9.48
C THR A 90 -7.78 -11.12 8.72
N THR A 91 -7.09 -10.26 7.97
CA THR A 91 -7.71 -9.10 7.30
C THR A 91 -7.54 -9.09 5.78
N GLY A 92 -6.61 -9.88 5.25
CA GLY A 92 -6.27 -9.87 3.83
C GLY A 92 -7.07 -10.88 3.01
N ILE A 93 -6.98 -12.17 3.31
CA ILE A 93 -7.59 -13.25 2.52
C ILE A 93 -8.96 -13.68 3.07
N PHE A 94 -9.75 -14.27 2.18
CA PHE A 94 -10.96 -15.03 2.50
C PHE A 94 -10.59 -16.52 2.45
N PRO A 95 -10.27 -17.19 3.58
CA PRO A 95 -9.64 -18.52 3.59
C PRO A 95 -10.47 -19.61 2.93
N THR A 96 -11.79 -19.50 3.01
CA THR A 96 -12.76 -20.46 2.45
C THR A 96 -13.01 -20.24 0.96
N GLN A 97 -12.53 -19.14 0.38
CA GLN A 97 -12.75 -18.78 -1.01
C GLN A 97 -11.58 -19.22 -1.89
N SER A 98 -11.87 -19.36 -3.19
CA SER A 98 -10.85 -19.69 -4.18
C SER A 98 -9.82 -18.57 -4.36
N VAL A 99 -8.70 -18.90 -5.02
CA VAL A 99 -7.70 -17.91 -5.46
C VAL A 99 -8.35 -16.84 -6.34
N LEU A 100 -9.18 -17.26 -7.30
CA LEU A 100 -9.89 -16.37 -8.22
C LEU A 100 -10.89 -15.47 -7.48
N ASP A 101 -11.62 -15.98 -6.48
CA ASP A 101 -12.54 -15.18 -5.67
C ASP A 101 -11.79 -14.16 -4.83
N ASN A 102 -10.69 -14.56 -4.19
CA ASN A 102 -9.84 -13.66 -3.45
C ASN A 102 -9.27 -12.53 -4.31
N PHE A 103 -8.89 -12.81 -5.56
CA PHE A 103 -8.44 -11.79 -6.50
C PHE A 103 -9.56 -10.82 -6.89
N ALA A 104 -10.73 -11.34 -7.24
CA ALA A 104 -11.75 -10.57 -7.96
C ALA A 104 -12.72 -9.80 -7.05
N VAL A 105 -12.76 -10.10 -5.74
CA VAL A 105 -13.75 -9.52 -4.82
C VAL A 105 -13.84 -7.99 -4.84
N SER A 106 -12.71 -7.31 -5.00
CA SER A 106 -12.67 -5.83 -5.04
C SER A 106 -13.11 -5.24 -6.38
N THR A 107 -13.26 -6.05 -7.41
CA THR A 107 -13.51 -5.61 -8.79
C THR A 107 -14.70 -6.34 -9.43
N LEU A 108 -15.64 -6.84 -8.64
CA LEU A 108 -16.81 -7.57 -9.14
C LEU A 108 -17.64 -6.74 -10.14
N SER A 109 -17.77 -5.43 -9.94
CA SER A 109 -18.47 -4.54 -10.87
C SER A 109 -17.84 -4.50 -12.26
N ARG A 110 -16.53 -4.72 -12.37
CA ARG A 110 -15.82 -4.78 -13.67
C ARG A 110 -16.06 -6.09 -14.41
N ASP A 111 -16.54 -7.11 -13.72
CA ASP A 111 -16.87 -8.42 -14.30
C ASP A 111 -18.33 -8.52 -14.70
N MET A 112 -19.13 -7.48 -14.43
CA MET A 112 -20.55 -7.46 -14.83
C MET A 112 -20.69 -7.21 -16.32
N ARG A 113 -21.51 -8.03 -16.97
CA ARG A 113 -21.93 -7.89 -18.38
C ARG A 113 -23.45 -8.07 -18.44
N PHE A 114 -24.16 -7.05 -18.90
CA PHE A 114 -25.64 -7.08 -18.98
C PHE A 114 -26.31 -7.45 -17.64
N GLY A 115 -25.76 -7.02 -16.51
CA GLY A 115 -26.28 -7.35 -15.18
C GLY A 115 -25.89 -8.72 -14.62
N LEU A 116 -25.15 -9.54 -15.38
CA LEU A 116 -24.67 -10.86 -14.98
C LEU A 116 -23.15 -10.88 -14.79
N LEU A 117 -22.67 -11.73 -13.90
CA LEU A 117 -21.24 -11.91 -13.65
C LEU A 117 -20.59 -12.74 -14.78
N SER A 118 -19.64 -12.18 -15.49
CA SER A 118 -18.87 -12.87 -16.53
C SER A 118 -17.65 -13.57 -15.93
N PHE A 119 -17.74 -14.88 -15.75
CA PHE A 119 -16.63 -15.69 -15.27
C PHE A 119 -15.43 -15.68 -16.23
N ALA A 120 -15.68 -15.59 -17.54
CA ALA A 120 -14.61 -15.52 -18.55
C ALA A 120 -13.80 -14.22 -18.43
N ALA A 121 -14.47 -13.06 -18.32
CA ALA A 121 -13.81 -11.77 -18.15
C ALA A 121 -12.99 -11.71 -16.84
N ARG A 122 -13.57 -12.24 -15.76
CA ARG A 122 -12.91 -12.36 -14.45
C ARG A 122 -11.64 -13.21 -14.53
N ARG A 123 -11.71 -14.39 -15.17
CA ARG A 123 -10.57 -15.29 -15.34
C ARG A 123 -9.49 -14.67 -16.20
N GLN A 124 -9.83 -14.06 -17.32
CA GLN A 124 -8.89 -13.36 -18.21
C GLN A 124 -8.16 -12.24 -17.49
N ARG A 125 -8.87 -11.46 -16.63
CA ARG A 125 -8.24 -10.42 -15.83
C ARG A 125 -7.28 -11.02 -14.79
N TYR A 126 -7.66 -12.10 -14.09
CA TYR A 126 -6.80 -12.80 -13.16
C TYR A 126 -5.51 -13.29 -13.83
N GLU A 127 -5.60 -13.92 -15.00
CA GLU A 127 -4.45 -14.45 -15.73
C GLU A 127 -3.41 -13.37 -16.05
N ARG A 128 -3.85 -12.16 -16.44
CA ARG A 128 -2.93 -11.02 -16.67
C ARG A 128 -2.12 -10.64 -15.41
N TYR A 129 -2.75 -10.63 -14.24
CA TYR A 129 -2.07 -10.30 -13.00
C TYR A 129 -1.26 -11.48 -12.46
N ARG A 130 -1.73 -12.71 -12.68
CA ARG A 130 -0.96 -13.93 -12.36
C ARG A 130 0.39 -13.91 -13.06
N ASP A 131 0.39 -13.63 -14.34
CA ASP A 131 1.62 -13.60 -15.16
C ASP A 131 2.52 -12.42 -14.77
N ARG A 132 1.93 -11.21 -14.60
CA ARG A 132 2.67 -10.00 -14.19
C ARG A 132 3.38 -10.17 -12.84
N LEU A 133 2.76 -10.85 -11.87
CA LEU A 133 3.28 -11.03 -10.51
C LEU A 133 3.91 -12.41 -10.31
N SER A 134 3.98 -13.24 -11.36
CA SER A 134 4.48 -14.61 -11.28
C SER A 134 3.82 -15.39 -10.14
N ILE A 135 2.48 -15.38 -10.09
CA ILE A 135 1.71 -16.10 -9.07
C ILE A 135 1.70 -17.58 -9.45
N ILE A 136 2.24 -18.42 -8.56
CA ILE A 136 2.21 -19.86 -8.71
C ILE A 136 0.97 -20.39 -7.99
N ALA A 137 -0.08 -20.69 -8.78
CA ALA A 137 -1.31 -21.29 -8.31
C ALA A 137 -1.67 -22.46 -9.24
N PRO A 138 -1.81 -23.69 -8.73
CA PRO A 138 -2.10 -24.87 -9.56
C PRO A 138 -3.40 -24.69 -10.34
N ARG A 139 -4.43 -24.17 -9.69
CA ARG A 139 -5.74 -23.90 -10.28
C ARG A 139 -6.35 -22.64 -9.67
N PRO A 140 -6.97 -21.74 -10.47
CA PRO A 140 -7.60 -20.53 -9.96
C PRO A 140 -8.80 -20.79 -9.03
N ASP A 141 -9.47 -21.92 -9.17
CA ASP A 141 -10.61 -22.37 -8.37
C ASP A 141 -10.21 -23.11 -7.07
N ALA A 142 -8.91 -23.40 -6.88
CA ALA A 142 -8.43 -23.99 -5.63
C ALA A 142 -8.57 -23.01 -4.45
N PRO A 143 -8.79 -23.49 -3.22
CA PRO A 143 -8.79 -22.64 -2.03
C PRO A 143 -7.48 -21.86 -1.90
N ILE A 144 -7.55 -20.58 -1.52
CA ILE A 144 -6.34 -19.74 -1.39
C ILE A 144 -5.35 -20.27 -0.34
N THR A 145 -5.85 -21.03 0.63
CA THR A 145 -5.04 -21.65 1.68
C THR A 145 -4.08 -22.72 1.17
N THR A 146 -4.28 -23.24 -0.06
CA THR A 146 -3.36 -24.19 -0.70
C THR A 146 -2.08 -23.54 -1.22
N LEU A 147 -2.06 -22.20 -1.30
CA LEU A 147 -0.89 -21.45 -1.75
C LEU A 147 0.11 -21.22 -0.61
N SER A 148 1.40 -21.12 -0.96
CA SER A 148 2.43 -20.61 -0.06
C SER A 148 2.12 -19.18 0.37
N GLY A 149 2.68 -18.75 1.51
CA GLY A 149 2.49 -17.38 2.02
C GLY A 149 2.87 -16.31 1.00
N GLY A 150 3.96 -16.51 0.26
CA GLY A 150 4.38 -15.59 -0.79
C GLY A 150 3.37 -15.51 -1.95
N ASN A 151 2.80 -16.62 -2.39
CA ASN A 151 1.79 -16.61 -3.45
C ASN A 151 0.46 -16.01 -2.95
N GLN A 152 0.06 -16.26 -1.70
CA GLN A 152 -1.08 -15.55 -1.09
C GLN A 152 -0.87 -14.04 -1.11
N GLN A 153 0.33 -13.56 -0.74
CA GLN A 153 0.67 -12.13 -0.75
C GLN A 153 0.60 -11.54 -2.16
N LYS A 154 1.11 -12.28 -3.16
CA LYS A 154 1.01 -11.86 -4.57
C LYS A 154 -0.45 -11.78 -5.05
N VAL A 155 -1.33 -12.68 -4.60
CA VAL A 155 -2.79 -12.60 -4.91
C VAL A 155 -3.41 -11.34 -4.29
N LEU A 156 -3.06 -10.99 -3.05
CA LEU A 156 -3.53 -9.77 -2.41
C LEU A 156 -3.05 -8.51 -3.13
N LEU A 157 -1.77 -8.50 -3.53
CA LEU A 157 -1.21 -7.41 -4.33
C LEU A 157 -1.92 -7.33 -5.70
N ALA A 158 -2.15 -8.47 -6.37
CA ALA A 158 -2.91 -8.53 -7.62
C ALA A 158 -4.32 -7.94 -7.48
N ARG A 159 -5.01 -8.26 -6.38
CA ARG A 159 -6.34 -7.70 -6.04
C ARG A 159 -6.30 -6.19 -5.89
N ALA A 160 -5.29 -5.66 -5.19
CA ALA A 160 -5.12 -4.22 -5.02
C ALA A 160 -4.82 -3.54 -6.37
N LEU A 161 -3.92 -4.09 -7.16
CA LEU A 161 -3.56 -3.57 -8.48
C LEU A 161 -4.69 -3.69 -9.52
N ALA A 162 -5.60 -4.67 -9.36
CA ALA A 162 -6.77 -4.81 -10.23
C ALA A 162 -7.78 -3.65 -10.10
N LEU A 163 -7.67 -2.83 -9.04
CA LEU A 163 -8.38 -1.56 -8.92
C LEU A 163 -7.79 -0.47 -9.84
N GLU A 164 -6.61 -0.71 -10.43
CA GLU A 164 -5.85 0.25 -11.24
C GLU A 164 -5.58 1.56 -10.48
N PRO A 165 -4.98 1.46 -9.27
CA PRO A 165 -4.76 2.61 -8.43
C PRO A 165 -3.65 3.51 -8.99
N ALA A 166 -3.73 4.82 -8.68
CA ALA A 166 -2.64 5.75 -8.85
C ALA A 166 -1.70 5.79 -7.63
N ILE A 167 -2.24 5.39 -6.47
CA ILE A 167 -1.54 5.42 -5.18
C ILE A 167 -1.72 4.07 -4.50
N LEU A 168 -0.61 3.46 -4.06
CA LEU A 168 -0.61 2.17 -3.39
C LEU A 168 -0.02 2.31 -1.97
N LEU A 169 -0.84 2.00 -0.98
CA LEU A 169 -0.47 2.02 0.43
C LEU A 169 -0.20 0.59 0.91
N LEU A 170 1.00 0.33 1.39
CA LEU A 170 1.51 -1.00 1.71
C LEU A 170 1.88 -1.07 3.21
N ASN A 171 1.20 -1.94 3.95
CA ASN A 171 1.47 -2.16 5.37
C ASN A 171 2.17 -3.52 5.55
N ASP A 172 3.47 -3.51 5.85
CA ASP A 172 4.34 -4.69 5.98
C ASP A 172 4.16 -5.68 4.80
N PRO A 173 4.35 -5.23 3.53
CA PRO A 173 3.95 -6.01 2.35
C PRO A 173 4.70 -7.32 2.17
N THR A 174 5.86 -7.48 2.79
CA THR A 174 6.72 -8.67 2.70
C THR A 174 6.71 -9.52 3.96
N ARG A 175 5.86 -9.19 4.93
CA ARG A 175 5.80 -9.91 6.21
C ARG A 175 5.44 -11.39 6.02
N GLY A 176 6.29 -12.26 6.56
CA GLY A 176 6.10 -13.71 6.50
C GLY A 176 6.14 -14.28 5.07
N VAL A 177 6.95 -13.65 4.22
CA VAL A 177 7.27 -14.07 2.86
C VAL A 177 8.73 -14.52 2.84
N ASP A 178 9.04 -15.56 2.08
CA ASP A 178 10.41 -16.03 1.92
C ASP A 178 11.28 -15.03 1.14
N VAL A 179 12.61 -15.13 1.32
CA VAL A 179 13.59 -14.17 0.74
C VAL A 179 13.48 -14.07 -0.77
N ALA A 180 13.30 -15.18 -1.48
CA ALA A 180 13.22 -15.16 -2.95
C ALA A 180 11.97 -14.42 -3.44
N THR A 181 10.83 -14.68 -2.81
CA THR A 181 9.57 -13.97 -3.13
C THR A 181 9.65 -12.50 -2.74
N ARG A 182 10.36 -12.14 -1.66
CA ARG A 182 10.56 -10.76 -1.24
C ARG A 182 11.27 -9.94 -2.33
N HIS A 183 12.36 -10.44 -2.90
CA HIS A 183 13.05 -9.77 -4.00
C HIS A 183 12.16 -9.55 -5.23
N VAL A 184 11.34 -10.54 -5.59
CA VAL A 184 10.35 -10.39 -6.66
C VAL A 184 9.35 -9.26 -6.36
N LEU A 185 8.89 -9.12 -5.11
CA LEU A 185 7.99 -8.03 -4.72
C LEU A 185 8.70 -6.66 -4.79
N TYR A 186 9.98 -6.59 -4.43
CA TYR A 186 10.77 -5.35 -4.54
C TYR A 186 10.88 -4.87 -5.99
N ASP A 187 11.14 -5.78 -6.93
CA ASP A 187 11.19 -5.44 -8.35
C ASP A 187 9.82 -5.00 -8.87
N VAL A 188 8.75 -5.63 -8.38
CA VAL A 188 7.38 -5.19 -8.69
C VAL A 188 7.13 -3.76 -8.17
N PHE A 189 7.48 -3.44 -6.93
CA PHE A 189 7.26 -2.10 -6.36
C PHE A 189 8.05 -1.03 -7.11
N ARG A 190 9.32 -1.29 -7.45
CA ARG A 190 10.13 -0.39 -8.27
C ARG A 190 9.53 -0.19 -9.67
N GLY A 191 9.06 -1.27 -10.29
CA GLY A 191 8.39 -1.19 -11.60
C GLY A 191 7.11 -0.37 -11.56
N LEU A 192 6.29 -0.53 -10.50
CA LEU A 192 5.07 0.27 -10.32
C LEU A 192 5.38 1.76 -10.15
N ALA A 193 6.42 2.10 -9.39
CA ALA A 193 6.86 3.48 -9.22
C ALA A 193 7.41 4.05 -10.54
N ALA A 194 8.23 3.29 -11.28
CA ALA A 194 8.72 3.69 -12.60
C ALA A 194 7.58 3.93 -13.60
N ASP A 195 6.47 3.18 -13.47
CA ASP A 195 5.22 3.39 -14.24
C ASP A 195 4.41 4.62 -13.76
N GLY A 196 4.91 5.40 -12.78
CA GLY A 196 4.29 6.62 -12.27
C GLY A 196 3.33 6.44 -11.10
N MET A 197 3.21 5.24 -10.51
CA MET A 197 2.40 5.03 -9.31
C MET A 197 3.11 5.57 -8.08
N ALA A 198 2.40 6.30 -7.21
CA ALA A 198 2.91 6.71 -5.90
C ALA A 198 2.77 5.56 -4.90
N LEU A 199 3.82 5.25 -4.14
CA LEU A 199 3.81 4.19 -3.14
C LEU A 199 4.12 4.76 -1.75
N VAL A 200 3.39 4.28 -0.74
CA VAL A 200 3.73 4.51 0.68
C VAL A 200 3.91 3.15 1.33
N ILE A 201 5.10 2.88 1.85
CA ILE A 201 5.48 1.59 2.42
C ILE A 201 5.75 1.76 3.91
N LEU A 202 4.95 1.12 4.73
CA LEU A 202 5.28 0.87 6.13
C LEU A 202 5.92 -0.52 6.21
N SER A 203 7.13 -0.59 6.72
CA SER A 203 7.82 -1.86 6.97
C SER A 203 8.43 -1.90 8.37
N SER A 204 8.36 -3.06 9.00
CA SER A 204 9.09 -3.36 10.23
C SER A 204 10.59 -3.62 9.99
N GLU A 205 11.00 -3.81 8.74
CA GLU A 205 12.39 -4.04 8.32
C GLU A 205 12.98 -2.76 7.73
N ILE A 206 13.93 -2.12 8.46
CA ILE A 206 14.55 -0.86 8.03
C ILE A 206 15.29 -1.04 6.70
N GLU A 207 15.95 -2.16 6.50
CA GLU A 207 16.66 -2.49 5.27
C GLU A 207 15.74 -2.48 4.04
N GLU A 208 14.50 -2.95 4.18
CA GLU A 208 13.50 -2.88 3.11
C GLU A 208 13.19 -1.42 2.74
N ILE A 209 12.99 -0.56 3.75
CA ILE A 209 12.72 0.86 3.55
C ILE A 209 13.90 1.54 2.84
N LEU A 210 15.13 1.31 3.31
CA LEU A 210 16.34 1.89 2.73
C LEU A 210 16.60 1.41 1.31
N LEU A 211 16.22 0.18 0.99
CA LEU A 211 16.41 -0.41 -0.33
C LEU A 211 15.42 0.12 -1.37
N LEU A 212 14.21 0.44 -0.95
CA LEU A 212 13.09 0.73 -1.86
C LEU A 212 12.72 2.22 -1.93
N CYS A 213 12.85 2.96 -0.83
CA CYS A 213 12.24 4.27 -0.69
C CYS A 213 13.17 5.40 -1.14
N HIS A 214 12.59 6.49 -1.64
CA HIS A 214 13.32 7.70 -2.00
C HIS A 214 13.53 8.61 -0.78
N ARG A 215 12.65 8.51 0.22
CA ARG A 215 12.75 9.15 1.53
C ARG A 215 12.00 8.38 2.59
N VAL A 216 12.30 8.66 3.84
CA VAL A 216 11.69 8.01 5.01
C VAL A 216 11.09 9.07 5.93
N LEU A 217 9.81 8.91 6.27
CA LEU A 217 9.16 9.65 7.34
C LEU A 217 9.26 8.84 8.63
N VAL A 218 9.99 9.35 9.61
CA VAL A 218 10.16 8.69 10.90
C VAL A 218 9.14 9.23 11.89
N PHE A 219 8.32 8.34 12.43
CA PHE A 219 7.28 8.67 13.38
C PHE A 219 7.74 8.47 14.83
N ARG A 220 7.38 9.43 15.68
CA ARG A 220 7.52 9.35 17.12
C ARG A 220 6.37 10.15 17.77
N GLU A 221 5.77 9.57 18.82
CA GLU A 221 4.71 10.25 19.58
C GLU A 221 3.57 10.79 18.72
N GLN A 222 3.13 9.97 17.76
CA GLN A 222 2.01 10.27 16.85
C GLN A 222 2.25 11.43 15.86
N GLN A 223 3.52 11.77 15.59
CA GLN A 223 3.87 12.84 14.64
C GLN A 223 5.11 12.44 13.83
N VAL A 224 5.34 13.13 12.73
CA VAL A 224 6.60 13.00 11.98
C VAL A 224 7.69 13.72 12.76
N ALA A 225 8.63 12.95 13.28
CA ALA A 225 9.78 13.46 14.05
C ALA A 225 10.97 13.83 13.16
N ALA A 226 11.11 13.14 12.01
CA ALA A 226 12.16 13.42 11.04
C ALA A 226 11.72 12.97 9.62
N GLU A 227 12.24 13.66 8.63
CA GLU A 227 12.24 13.24 7.24
C GLU A 227 13.69 13.03 6.80
N ILE A 228 14.02 11.83 6.33
CA ILE A 228 15.38 11.42 5.99
C ILE A 228 15.43 11.14 4.50
N THR A 229 16.38 11.76 3.79
CA THR A 229 16.53 11.69 2.33
C THR A 229 17.98 11.52 1.91
N GLY A 230 18.23 11.09 0.69
CA GLY A 230 19.56 11.07 0.05
C GLY A 230 20.60 10.30 0.87
N ASP A 231 21.78 10.90 1.07
CA ASP A 231 22.92 10.27 1.75
C ASP A 231 22.71 9.99 3.25
N GLU A 232 21.67 10.61 3.84
CA GLU A 232 21.30 10.39 5.24
C GLU A 232 20.46 9.12 5.42
N MET A 233 20.00 8.49 4.35
CA MET A 233 19.22 7.25 4.39
C MET A 233 20.11 6.06 4.77
N LYS A 234 20.40 5.97 6.06
CA LYS A 234 21.22 4.90 6.69
C LYS A 234 20.48 4.32 7.90
N SER A 235 20.69 3.03 8.17
CA SER A 235 20.05 2.34 9.31
C SER A 235 20.24 3.09 10.62
N ASP A 236 21.48 3.51 10.93
CA ASP A 236 21.79 4.21 12.17
C ASP A 236 21.03 5.54 12.29
N THR A 237 20.93 6.31 11.20
CA THR A 237 20.20 7.58 11.16
C THR A 237 18.70 7.36 11.41
N VAL A 238 18.11 6.38 10.73
CA VAL A 238 16.68 6.05 10.91
C VAL A 238 16.42 5.58 12.35
N ILE A 239 17.26 4.68 12.88
CA ILE A 239 17.15 4.17 14.24
C ILE A 239 17.31 5.32 15.27
N ALA A 240 18.32 6.17 15.11
CA ALA A 240 18.55 7.31 16.01
C ALA A 240 17.30 8.23 16.03
N ALA A 241 16.72 8.53 14.88
CA ALA A 241 15.50 9.35 14.78
C ALA A 241 14.29 8.67 15.45
N MET A 242 14.13 7.35 15.31
CA MET A 242 13.04 6.58 15.96
C MET A 242 13.13 6.68 17.49
N PHE A 243 14.35 6.72 18.06
CA PHE A 243 14.58 6.85 19.50
C PHE A 243 14.72 8.30 19.99
N GLY A 244 14.68 9.29 19.08
CA GLY A 244 14.83 10.70 19.44
C GLY A 244 16.23 11.10 19.83
N ARG A 245 17.23 10.40 19.34
CA ARG A 245 18.65 10.74 19.50
C ARG A 245 19.08 11.59 18.30
N ALA A 246 19.93 12.59 18.53
CA ALA A 246 20.61 13.26 17.43
C ALA A 246 21.58 12.25 16.77
N ALA A 247 21.56 12.19 15.43
CA ALA A 247 22.48 11.39 14.66
C ALA A 247 23.89 12.00 14.70
#